data_8bcd17af757eec835e9983c358f9afb2
#
_entry.id   8bcd17af757eec835e9983c358f9afb2
#
_cell.length_a   1.000
_cell.length_b   1.000
_cell.length_c   1.000
_cell.angle_alpha   90.00
_cell.angle_beta   90.00
_cell.angle_gamma   90.00
#
_symmetry.space_group_name_H-M   'P 1'
#
loop_
_entity.id
_entity.type
_entity.pdbx_description
1 polymer ?
#
loop_
_entity_poly.entity_id
_entity_poly.type
_entity_poly.pdbx_seq_one_letter_code
_entity_poly.pdbx_strand_id
1 'polypeptide(L)'
;MSDIRSEEQEQLEAIKYWFKQNAFPILAALLVAGGIFYGPDFYQSYKNNKIWPVSDLYTELNAVVTQASAAPEISEQQLSTVAELTDSLVQNYPDTHYAFLASLADAGLNVQQGNYQIARERLEWAAQQAEAEADVQLANYRLALVEAQLGETDAALGRLSGANPQFAPLYSAARGDIYASLGQREQAISAYEEALADLAGENSIQSNTVQLKLNGLRTGAGALTQE
;
A
#
# COMPACT_ATOMS: atom_id res chain seq x y z
N MET A 1 -75.53 26.65 11.34
CA MET A 1 -74.59 25.51 11.63
C MET A 1 -74.03 24.85 10.36
N SER A 2 -74.53 25.12 9.19
CA SER A 2 -74.04 24.61 7.90
C SER A 2 -72.80 25.35 7.36
N ASP A 3 -72.73 26.66 7.59
CA ASP A 3 -71.65 27.53 7.06
C ASP A 3 -70.25 27.24 7.67
N ILE A 4 -70.18 26.94 8.97
CA ILE A 4 -68.91 26.64 9.63
C ILE A 4 -68.26 25.36 9.12
N ARG A 5 -69.05 24.34 8.74
CA ARG A 5 -68.53 23.09 8.20
C ARG A 5 -68.01 23.21 6.75
N SER A 6 -68.57 24.14 5.97
CA SER A 6 -68.09 24.40 4.60
C SER A 6 -66.75 25.16 4.61
N GLU A 7 -66.58 26.13 5.51
CA GLU A 7 -65.36 26.88 5.67
C GLU A 7 -64.19 25.97 6.17
N GLU A 8 -64.48 25.07 7.11
CA GLU A 8 -63.50 24.08 7.58
C GLU A 8 -63.08 23.10 6.47
N GLN A 9 -64.00 22.68 5.61
CA GLN A 9 -63.68 21.80 4.49
C GLN A 9 -62.88 22.49 3.38
N GLU A 10 -63.19 23.75 3.06
CA GLU A 10 -62.40 24.56 2.10
C GLU A 10 -60.97 24.83 2.61
N GLN A 11 -60.80 25.09 3.90
CA GLN A 11 -59.49 25.25 4.53
C GLN A 11 -58.66 23.94 4.48
N LEU A 12 -59.29 22.81 4.75
CA LEU A 12 -58.64 21.50 4.66
C LEU A 12 -58.22 21.13 3.24
N GLU A 13 -59.03 21.47 2.24
CA GLU A 13 -58.68 21.24 0.83
C GLU A 13 -57.56 22.17 0.37
N ALA A 14 -57.59 23.42 0.77
CA ALA A 14 -56.49 24.37 0.49
C ALA A 14 -55.16 23.92 1.11
N ILE A 15 -55.15 23.42 2.35
CA ILE A 15 -53.96 22.86 3.01
C ILE A 15 -53.48 21.62 2.28
N LYS A 16 -54.36 20.68 1.89
CA LYS A 16 -53.98 19.48 1.13
C LYS A 16 -53.37 19.83 -0.22
N TYR A 17 -53.95 20.83 -0.93
CA TYR A 17 -53.45 21.27 -2.21
C TYR A 17 -52.07 21.94 -2.07
N TRP A 18 -51.90 22.81 -1.08
CA TRP A 18 -50.62 23.45 -0.77
C TRP A 18 -49.52 22.40 -0.43
N PHE A 19 -49.87 21.40 0.39
CA PHE A 19 -48.95 20.34 0.76
C PHE A 19 -48.54 19.50 -0.46
N LYS A 20 -49.49 19.23 -1.37
CA LYS A 20 -49.24 18.48 -2.58
C LYS A 20 -48.31 19.23 -3.56
N GLN A 21 -48.47 20.53 -3.66
CA GLN A 21 -47.60 21.39 -4.47
C GLN A 21 -46.22 21.58 -3.89
N ASN A 22 -46.08 21.57 -2.56
CA ASN A 22 -44.82 21.83 -1.87
C ASN A 22 -44.21 20.56 -1.28
N ALA A 23 -44.72 19.39 -1.56
CA ALA A 23 -44.21 18.12 -1.02
C ALA A 23 -42.71 17.88 -1.35
N PHE A 24 -42.34 18.14 -2.59
CA PHE A 24 -40.98 17.93 -3.05
C PHE A 24 -39.96 18.88 -2.35
N PRO A 25 -40.13 20.21 -2.29
CA PRO A 25 -39.25 21.09 -1.58
C PRO A 25 -39.25 20.84 -0.06
N ILE A 26 -40.35 20.43 0.54
CA ILE A 26 -40.40 20.05 1.96
C ILE A 26 -39.58 18.79 2.23
N LEU A 27 -39.73 17.76 1.38
CA LEU A 27 -38.95 16.54 1.47
C LEU A 27 -37.42 16.80 1.28
N ALA A 28 -37.09 17.63 0.30
CA ALA A 28 -35.71 18.05 0.07
C ALA A 28 -35.13 18.80 1.29
N ALA A 29 -35.88 19.72 1.88
CA ALA A 29 -35.46 20.45 3.08
C ALA A 29 -35.27 19.52 4.29
N LEU A 30 -36.15 18.52 4.46
CA LEU A 30 -36.04 17.52 5.52
C LEU A 30 -34.81 16.62 5.34
N LEU A 31 -34.51 16.21 4.09
CA LEU A 31 -33.31 15.43 3.80
C LEU A 31 -32.02 16.22 4.05
N VAL A 32 -31.99 17.49 3.66
CA VAL A 32 -30.84 18.37 3.94
C VAL A 32 -30.70 18.59 5.46
N ALA A 33 -31.78 18.90 6.16
CA ALA A 33 -31.77 19.06 7.61
C ALA A 33 -31.32 17.76 8.31
N GLY A 34 -31.88 16.61 7.91
CA GLY A 34 -31.45 15.31 8.40
C GLY A 34 -29.96 15.03 8.14
N GLY A 35 -29.48 15.35 6.95
CA GLY A 35 -28.04 15.22 6.62
C GLY A 35 -27.14 16.11 7.46
N ILE A 36 -27.56 17.34 7.77
CA ILE A 36 -26.81 18.26 8.63
C ILE A 36 -26.80 17.80 10.09
N PHE A 37 -27.94 17.31 10.60
CA PHE A 37 -28.04 16.89 12.01
C PHE A 37 -27.46 15.51 12.29
N TYR A 38 -27.68 14.54 11.38
CA TYR A 38 -27.24 13.15 11.59
C TYR A 38 -25.97 12.77 10.83
N GLY A 39 -25.58 13.54 9.81
CA GLY A 39 -24.40 13.30 8.99
C GLY A 39 -23.10 13.28 9.80
N PRO A 40 -22.85 14.23 10.70
CA PRO A 40 -21.65 14.22 11.54
C PRO A 40 -21.58 13.00 12.46
N ASP A 41 -22.69 12.63 13.11
CA ASP A 41 -22.75 11.47 14.00
C ASP A 41 -22.59 10.16 13.24
N PHE A 42 -23.21 10.05 12.08
CA PHE A 42 -23.02 8.88 11.19
C PHE A 42 -21.57 8.77 10.70
N TYR A 43 -20.98 9.89 10.29
CA TYR A 43 -19.58 9.92 9.85
C TYR A 43 -18.61 9.61 10.99
N GLN A 44 -18.86 10.14 12.20
CA GLN A 44 -18.08 9.81 13.39
C GLN A 44 -18.23 8.32 13.76
N SER A 45 -19.44 7.79 13.76
CA SER A 45 -19.68 6.37 14.02
C SER A 45 -19.01 5.47 12.97
N TYR A 46 -19.02 5.86 11.71
CA TYR A 46 -18.32 5.16 10.64
C TYR A 46 -16.78 5.17 10.88
N LYS A 47 -16.23 6.33 11.21
CA LYS A 47 -14.81 6.46 11.59
C LYS A 47 -14.47 5.58 12.80
N ASN A 48 -15.22 5.71 13.87
CA ASN A 48 -14.96 4.98 15.12
C ASN A 48 -15.05 3.46 14.95
N ASN A 49 -15.97 2.99 14.09
CA ASN A 49 -16.18 1.56 13.90
C ASN A 49 -15.30 0.90 12.84
N LYS A 50 -14.75 1.67 11.88
CA LYS A 50 -13.93 1.12 10.79
C LYS A 50 -12.50 1.65 10.70
N ILE A 51 -12.29 2.93 10.99
CA ILE A 51 -10.97 3.55 10.77
C ILE A 51 -10.09 3.48 12.02
N TRP A 52 -10.63 3.78 13.20
CA TRP A 52 -9.87 3.79 14.44
C TRP A 52 -9.32 2.41 14.82
N PRO A 53 -10.14 1.32 14.79
CA PRO A 53 -9.62 0.00 15.10
C PRO A 53 -8.48 -0.44 14.18
N VAL A 54 -8.54 -0.11 12.88
CA VAL A 54 -7.49 -0.45 11.93
C VAL A 54 -6.21 0.36 12.16
N SER A 55 -6.35 1.64 12.50
CA SER A 55 -5.21 2.50 12.84
C SER A 55 -4.51 2.03 14.12
N ASP A 56 -5.26 1.61 15.12
CA ASP A 56 -4.72 1.11 16.38
C ASP A 56 -3.96 -0.20 16.15
N LEU A 57 -4.53 -1.15 15.41
CA LEU A 57 -3.86 -2.41 15.01
C LEU A 57 -2.56 -2.15 14.24
N TYR A 58 -2.59 -1.21 13.29
CA TYR A 58 -1.39 -0.87 12.54
C TYR A 58 -0.33 -0.17 13.42
N THR A 59 -0.75 0.65 14.36
CA THR A 59 0.17 1.33 15.31
C THR A 59 0.86 0.30 16.20
N GLU A 60 0.13 -0.70 16.70
CA GLU A 60 0.68 -1.80 17.48
C GLU A 60 1.67 -2.61 16.63
N LEU A 61 1.28 -3.01 15.43
CA LEU A 61 2.15 -3.70 14.48
C LEU A 61 3.45 -2.92 14.24
N ASN A 62 3.34 -1.64 13.92
CA ASN A 62 4.50 -0.80 13.62
C ASN A 62 5.43 -0.63 14.83
N ALA A 63 4.91 -0.62 16.05
CA ALA A 63 5.71 -0.61 17.27
C ALA A 63 6.55 -1.90 17.40
N VAL A 64 5.94 -3.07 17.17
CA VAL A 64 6.64 -4.36 17.21
C VAL A 64 7.68 -4.45 16.08
N VAL A 65 7.32 -4.04 14.85
CA VAL A 65 8.23 -4.02 13.69
C VAL A 65 9.44 -3.13 13.95
N THR A 66 9.21 -1.93 14.50
CA THR A 66 10.30 -0.98 14.84
C THR A 66 11.24 -1.58 15.89
N GLN A 67 10.69 -2.21 16.92
CA GLN A 67 11.47 -2.87 17.95
C GLN A 67 12.27 -4.05 17.39
N ALA A 68 11.63 -4.90 16.57
CA ALA A 68 12.27 -6.05 15.94
C ALA A 68 13.40 -5.63 14.99
N SER A 69 13.19 -4.61 14.17
CA SER A 69 14.18 -4.11 13.21
C SER A 69 15.40 -3.46 13.89
N ALA A 70 15.24 -2.96 15.12
CA ALA A 70 16.33 -2.37 15.89
C ALA A 70 17.09 -3.40 16.74
N ALA A 71 16.56 -4.62 16.90
CA ALA A 71 17.18 -5.67 17.69
C ALA A 71 18.31 -6.36 16.90
N PRO A 72 19.36 -6.83 17.58
CA PRO A 72 20.42 -7.62 16.92
C PRO A 72 19.91 -8.94 16.34
N GLU A 73 18.84 -9.47 16.92
CA GLU A 73 18.17 -10.71 16.51
C GLU A 73 16.66 -10.55 16.70
N ILE A 74 15.87 -10.92 15.68
CA ILE A 74 14.42 -10.88 15.72
C ILE A 74 13.95 -12.17 16.38
N SER A 75 13.18 -12.07 17.47
CA SER A 75 12.66 -13.23 18.17
C SER A 75 11.47 -13.86 17.43
N GLU A 76 11.27 -15.17 17.60
CA GLU A 76 10.10 -15.88 17.07
C GLU A 76 8.78 -15.26 17.56
N GLN A 77 8.75 -14.77 18.80
CA GLN A 77 7.58 -14.11 19.36
C GLN A 77 7.24 -12.81 18.62
N GLN A 78 8.24 -12.00 18.26
CA GLN A 78 8.03 -10.78 17.47
C GLN A 78 7.50 -11.11 16.08
N LEU A 79 8.07 -12.11 15.41
CA LEU A 79 7.57 -12.56 14.11
C LEU A 79 6.11 -13.05 14.19
N SER A 80 5.79 -13.89 15.19
CA SER A 80 4.41 -14.38 15.42
C SER A 80 3.45 -13.22 15.66
N THR A 81 3.80 -12.27 16.52
CA THR A 81 2.94 -11.11 16.81
C THR A 81 2.71 -10.25 15.55
N VAL A 82 3.75 -10.00 14.77
CA VAL A 82 3.60 -9.24 13.50
C VAL A 82 2.74 -10.00 12.51
N ALA A 83 2.91 -11.32 12.38
CA ALA A 83 2.09 -12.16 11.52
C ALA A 83 0.61 -12.13 11.93
N GLU A 84 0.30 -12.28 13.23
CA GLU A 84 -1.07 -12.23 13.75
C GLU A 84 -1.75 -10.88 13.51
N LEU A 85 -1.04 -9.77 13.75
CA LEU A 85 -1.55 -8.42 13.50
C LEU A 85 -1.74 -8.16 12.01
N THR A 86 -0.80 -8.63 11.16
CA THR A 86 -0.92 -8.56 9.70
C THR A 86 -2.12 -9.36 9.22
N ASP A 87 -2.29 -10.59 9.68
CA ASP A 87 -3.43 -11.43 9.32
C ASP A 87 -4.77 -10.81 9.74
N SER A 88 -4.81 -10.18 10.92
CA SER A 88 -5.99 -9.44 11.37
C SER A 88 -6.33 -8.26 10.45
N LEU A 89 -5.32 -7.49 10.02
CA LEU A 89 -5.51 -6.37 9.09
C LEU A 89 -5.95 -6.86 7.71
N VAL A 90 -5.29 -7.88 7.17
CA VAL A 90 -5.57 -8.46 5.85
C VAL A 90 -6.98 -9.08 5.78
N GLN A 91 -7.42 -9.78 6.82
CA GLN A 91 -8.71 -10.46 6.83
C GLN A 91 -9.89 -9.52 7.11
N ASN A 92 -9.72 -8.57 8.03
CA ASN A 92 -10.82 -7.72 8.49
C ASN A 92 -10.89 -6.37 7.75
N TYR A 93 -9.76 -5.91 7.18
CA TYR A 93 -9.62 -4.59 6.56
C TYR A 93 -8.82 -4.64 5.24
N PRO A 94 -9.10 -5.60 4.31
CA PRO A 94 -8.28 -5.84 3.12
C PRO A 94 -8.16 -4.63 2.20
N ASP A 95 -9.20 -3.80 2.11
CA ASP A 95 -9.28 -2.64 1.23
C ASP A 95 -8.60 -1.39 1.82
N THR A 96 -7.84 -1.54 2.91
CA THR A 96 -7.16 -0.41 3.55
C THR A 96 -5.68 -0.38 3.22
N HIS A 97 -5.14 0.83 3.06
CA HIS A 97 -3.70 1.01 2.91
C HIS A 97 -2.90 0.48 4.12
N TYR A 98 -3.52 0.38 5.30
CA TYR A 98 -2.90 -0.22 6.48
C TYR A 98 -2.61 -1.71 6.32
N ALA A 99 -3.53 -2.47 5.69
CA ALA A 99 -3.30 -3.89 5.40
C ALA A 99 -2.15 -4.08 4.38
N PHE A 100 -2.09 -3.21 3.36
CA PHE A 100 -0.98 -3.17 2.42
C PHE A 100 0.36 -2.90 3.13
N LEU A 101 0.44 -1.85 3.95
CA LEU A 101 1.66 -1.50 4.69
C LEU A 101 2.07 -2.59 5.69
N ALA A 102 1.10 -3.23 6.36
CA ALA A 102 1.36 -4.34 7.28
C ALA A 102 1.99 -5.52 6.54
N SER A 103 1.46 -5.89 5.37
CA SER A 103 2.00 -6.96 4.55
C SER A 103 3.42 -6.67 4.08
N LEU A 104 3.73 -5.41 3.72
CA LEU A 104 5.09 -5.01 3.38
C LEU A 104 6.05 -5.07 4.57
N ALA A 105 5.58 -4.74 5.77
CA ALA A 105 6.38 -4.75 6.99
C ALA A 105 6.68 -6.19 7.45
N ASP A 106 5.67 -7.05 7.47
CA ASP A 106 5.82 -8.47 7.77
C ASP A 106 6.77 -9.17 6.77
N ALA A 107 6.58 -8.92 5.48
CA ALA A 107 7.52 -9.41 4.46
C ALA A 107 8.96 -8.94 4.71
N GLY A 108 9.15 -7.68 5.11
CA GLY A 108 10.46 -7.12 5.41
C GLY A 108 11.18 -7.85 6.55
N LEU A 109 10.47 -8.15 7.64
CA LEU A 109 11.04 -8.91 8.76
C LEU A 109 11.36 -10.36 8.35
N ASN A 110 10.47 -10.99 7.58
CA ASN A 110 10.71 -12.34 7.08
C ASN A 110 11.92 -12.42 6.13
N VAL A 111 12.15 -11.40 5.29
CA VAL A 111 13.37 -11.30 4.48
C VAL A 111 14.62 -11.24 5.36
N GLN A 112 14.61 -10.46 6.44
CA GLN A 112 15.75 -10.37 7.37
C GLN A 112 16.06 -11.72 8.05
N GLN A 113 15.06 -12.57 8.22
CA GLN A 113 15.23 -13.91 8.79
C GLN A 113 15.49 -15.01 7.74
N GLY A 114 15.55 -14.65 6.46
CA GLY A 114 15.70 -15.63 5.38
C GLY A 114 14.44 -16.44 5.07
N ASN A 115 13.29 -16.07 5.64
CA ASN A 115 11.99 -16.71 5.41
C ASN A 115 11.38 -16.22 4.09
N TYR A 116 12.09 -16.37 2.99
CA TYR A 116 11.73 -15.79 1.69
C TYR A 116 10.37 -16.27 1.16
N GLN A 117 9.96 -17.50 1.48
CA GLN A 117 8.67 -18.01 1.03
C GLN A 117 7.49 -17.26 1.70
N ILE A 118 7.58 -17.01 3.02
CA ILE A 118 6.57 -16.21 3.74
C ILE A 118 6.56 -14.77 3.22
N ALA A 119 7.74 -14.18 3.05
CA ALA A 119 7.87 -12.84 2.49
C ALA A 119 7.22 -12.72 1.10
N ARG A 120 7.40 -13.72 0.24
CA ARG A 120 6.76 -13.80 -1.07
C ARG A 120 5.24 -13.78 -0.96
N GLU A 121 4.65 -14.63 -0.13
CA GLU A 121 3.19 -14.70 0.06
C GLU A 121 2.60 -13.36 0.50
N ARG A 122 3.26 -12.67 1.46
CA ARG A 122 2.87 -11.34 1.91
C ARG A 122 2.94 -10.30 0.79
N LEU A 123 4.00 -10.32 0.00
CA LEU A 123 4.21 -9.39 -1.11
C LEU A 123 3.30 -9.66 -2.30
N GLU A 124 2.99 -10.92 -2.60
CA GLU A 124 2.01 -11.30 -3.63
C GLU A 124 0.62 -10.75 -3.26
N TRP A 125 0.21 -10.93 -2.00
CA TRP A 125 -1.03 -10.36 -1.52
C TRP A 125 -1.03 -8.83 -1.65
N ALA A 126 0.04 -8.17 -1.20
CA ALA A 126 0.18 -6.71 -1.29
C ALA A 126 0.10 -6.21 -2.74
N ALA A 127 0.78 -6.87 -3.69
CA ALA A 127 0.75 -6.52 -5.10
C ALA A 127 -0.64 -6.69 -5.73
N GLN A 128 -1.41 -7.69 -5.30
CA GLN A 128 -2.77 -7.95 -5.80
C GLN A 128 -3.80 -6.96 -5.25
N GLN A 129 -3.63 -6.46 -4.04
CA GLN A 129 -4.58 -5.56 -3.38
C GLN A 129 -4.25 -4.08 -3.58
N ALA A 130 -3.04 -3.77 -4.03
CA ALA A 130 -2.63 -2.38 -4.27
C ALA A 130 -3.46 -1.73 -5.37
N GLU A 131 -4.11 -0.60 -5.06
CA GLU A 131 -4.89 0.19 -6.01
C GLU A 131 -4.05 1.32 -6.63
N ALA A 132 -3.16 1.94 -5.84
CA ALA A 132 -2.30 3.00 -6.32
C ALA A 132 -1.14 2.42 -7.14
N GLU A 133 -0.87 3.02 -8.31
CA GLU A 133 0.22 2.58 -9.19
C GLU A 133 1.57 2.53 -8.47
N ALA A 134 1.85 3.50 -7.60
CA ALA A 134 3.09 3.54 -6.81
C ALA A 134 3.20 2.33 -5.85
N ASP A 135 2.09 1.92 -5.24
CA ASP A 135 2.05 0.78 -4.33
C ASP A 135 2.25 -0.54 -5.10
N VAL A 136 1.63 -0.67 -6.27
CA VAL A 136 1.85 -1.80 -7.18
C VAL A 136 3.33 -1.91 -7.57
N GLN A 137 3.94 -0.79 -7.97
CA GLN A 137 5.35 -0.74 -8.33
C GLN A 137 6.25 -1.12 -7.14
N LEU A 138 5.97 -0.59 -5.95
CA LEU A 138 6.74 -0.89 -4.75
C LEU A 138 6.64 -2.38 -4.36
N ALA A 139 5.43 -2.94 -4.38
CA ALA A 139 5.21 -4.35 -4.06
C ALA A 139 5.92 -5.26 -5.07
N ASN A 140 5.79 -4.99 -6.37
CA ASN A 140 6.47 -5.74 -7.43
C ASN A 140 8.01 -5.64 -7.32
N TYR A 141 8.55 -4.47 -7.00
CA TYR A 141 9.98 -4.32 -6.74
C TYR A 141 10.47 -5.25 -5.63
N ARG A 142 9.81 -5.22 -4.47
CA ARG A 142 10.18 -6.05 -3.32
C ARG A 142 10.00 -7.54 -3.61
N LEU A 143 8.92 -7.89 -4.30
CA LEU A 143 8.63 -9.27 -4.70
C LEU A 143 9.71 -9.80 -5.65
N ALA A 144 10.14 -9.02 -6.62
CA ALA A 144 11.22 -9.39 -7.52
C ALA A 144 12.54 -9.70 -6.77
N LEU A 145 12.87 -8.91 -5.74
CA LEU A 145 14.05 -9.16 -4.92
C LEU A 145 13.94 -10.49 -4.15
N VAL A 146 12.74 -10.81 -3.65
CA VAL A 146 12.48 -12.08 -2.94
C VAL A 146 12.50 -13.27 -3.92
N GLU A 147 11.89 -13.15 -5.10
CA GLU A 147 11.95 -14.18 -6.15
C GLU A 147 13.39 -14.47 -6.59
N ALA A 148 14.21 -13.43 -6.71
CA ALA A 148 15.64 -13.61 -6.99
C ALA A 148 16.37 -14.40 -5.88
N GLN A 149 16.05 -14.18 -4.59
CA GLN A 149 16.60 -14.96 -3.48
C GLN A 149 16.12 -16.42 -3.48
N LEU A 150 14.92 -16.67 -4.00
CA LEU A 150 14.37 -18.02 -4.19
C LEU A 150 14.94 -18.73 -5.44
N GLY A 151 15.76 -18.05 -6.25
CA GLY A 151 16.30 -18.56 -7.51
C GLY A 151 15.34 -18.48 -8.70
N GLU A 152 14.19 -17.82 -8.53
CA GLU A 152 13.16 -17.62 -9.56
C GLU A 152 13.50 -16.40 -10.45
N THR A 153 14.67 -16.42 -11.05
CA THR A 153 15.28 -15.27 -11.75
C THR A 153 14.42 -14.72 -12.88
N ASP A 154 13.81 -15.59 -13.68
CA ASP A 154 12.99 -15.15 -14.81
C ASP A 154 11.72 -14.43 -14.34
N ALA A 155 11.11 -14.89 -13.25
CA ALA A 155 9.97 -14.22 -12.63
C ALA A 155 10.38 -12.85 -12.09
N ALA A 156 11.49 -12.77 -11.35
CA ALA A 156 12.04 -11.53 -10.80
C ALA A 156 12.33 -10.48 -11.89
N LEU A 157 13.01 -10.87 -12.95
CA LEU A 157 13.31 -9.98 -14.08
C LEU A 157 12.04 -9.55 -14.83
N GLY A 158 11.06 -10.46 -14.96
CA GLY A 158 9.76 -10.16 -15.56
C GLY A 158 9.00 -9.08 -14.78
N ARG A 159 9.00 -9.13 -13.44
CA ARG A 159 8.38 -8.11 -12.60
C ARG A 159 9.06 -6.76 -12.69
N LEU A 160 10.37 -6.74 -12.92
CA LEU A 160 11.14 -5.50 -13.07
C LEU A 160 11.09 -4.93 -14.49
N SER A 161 10.20 -5.41 -15.34
CA SER A 161 9.91 -4.85 -16.66
C SER A 161 8.78 -3.83 -16.58
N GLY A 162 8.85 -2.74 -17.35
CA GLY A 162 7.74 -1.80 -17.52
C GLY A 162 7.48 -0.89 -16.32
N ALA A 163 8.53 -0.48 -15.60
CA ALA A 163 8.43 0.54 -14.55
C ALA A 163 7.95 1.88 -15.11
N ASN A 164 7.14 2.60 -14.32
CA ASN A 164 6.90 4.00 -14.60
C ASN A 164 8.18 4.84 -14.34
N PRO A 165 8.27 6.09 -14.83
CA PRO A 165 9.49 6.90 -14.70
C PRO A 165 9.99 7.09 -13.26
N GLN A 166 9.09 7.09 -12.27
CA GLN A 166 9.46 7.25 -10.87
C GLN A 166 10.19 6.02 -10.32
N PHE A 167 9.84 4.82 -10.79
CA PHE A 167 10.41 3.56 -10.35
C PHE A 167 11.48 3.00 -11.30
N ALA A 168 11.62 3.57 -12.50
CA ALA A 168 12.56 3.11 -13.51
C ALA A 168 13.99 2.96 -12.98
N PRO A 169 14.59 3.96 -12.26
CA PRO A 169 15.94 3.82 -11.73
C PRO A 169 16.07 2.67 -10.71
N LEU A 170 15.04 2.48 -9.89
CA LEU A 170 15.01 1.44 -8.86
C LEU A 170 14.95 0.04 -9.50
N TYR A 171 14.09 -0.12 -10.51
CA TYR A 171 13.92 -1.36 -11.24
C TYR A 171 15.18 -1.73 -12.03
N SER A 172 15.77 -0.75 -12.74
CA SER A 172 17.00 -0.97 -13.49
C SER A 172 18.17 -1.34 -12.58
N ALA A 173 18.30 -0.67 -11.41
CA ALA A 173 19.30 -1.04 -10.41
C ALA A 173 19.10 -2.47 -9.86
N ALA A 174 17.85 -2.87 -9.57
CA ALA A 174 17.53 -4.22 -9.12
C ALA A 174 17.84 -5.28 -10.19
N ARG A 175 17.54 -5.02 -11.47
CA ARG A 175 17.98 -5.90 -12.57
C ARG A 175 19.50 -6.04 -12.59
N GLY A 176 20.22 -4.93 -12.39
CA GLY A 176 21.66 -4.94 -12.28
C GLY A 176 22.17 -5.84 -11.14
N ASP A 177 21.53 -5.77 -9.97
CA ASP A 177 21.87 -6.62 -8.82
C ASP A 177 21.63 -8.11 -9.13
N ILE A 178 20.50 -8.43 -9.76
CA ILE A 178 20.17 -9.81 -10.15
C ILE A 178 21.18 -10.33 -11.17
N TYR A 179 21.47 -9.59 -12.24
CA TYR A 179 22.45 -10.01 -13.25
C TYR A 179 23.86 -10.16 -12.65
N ALA A 180 24.24 -9.28 -11.73
CA ALA A 180 25.52 -9.37 -11.05
C ALA A 180 25.65 -10.64 -10.19
N SER A 181 24.58 -11.02 -9.46
CA SER A 181 24.53 -12.25 -8.67
C SER A 181 24.64 -13.53 -9.52
N LEU A 182 24.20 -13.47 -10.78
CA LEU A 182 24.29 -14.56 -11.76
C LEU A 182 25.64 -14.57 -12.51
N GLY A 183 26.56 -13.63 -12.22
CA GLY A 183 27.81 -13.48 -12.96
C GLY A 183 27.62 -12.92 -14.38
N GLN A 184 26.44 -12.44 -14.71
CA GLN A 184 26.11 -11.87 -16.03
C GLN A 184 26.55 -10.39 -16.08
N ARG A 185 27.86 -10.20 -16.12
CA ARG A 185 28.53 -8.89 -15.93
C ARG A 185 28.07 -7.83 -16.92
N GLU A 186 27.98 -8.16 -18.20
CA GLU A 186 27.59 -7.22 -19.25
C GLU A 186 26.17 -6.72 -19.08
N GLN A 187 25.22 -7.62 -18.75
CA GLN A 187 23.83 -7.25 -18.45
C GLN A 187 23.73 -6.41 -17.18
N ALA A 188 24.51 -6.74 -16.14
CA ALA A 188 24.56 -5.96 -14.91
C ALA A 188 25.08 -4.53 -15.15
N ILE A 189 26.15 -4.39 -15.93
CA ILE A 189 26.69 -3.07 -16.31
C ILE A 189 25.62 -2.25 -17.07
N SER A 190 24.97 -2.86 -18.08
CA SER A 190 23.96 -2.17 -18.88
C SER A 190 22.78 -1.72 -18.02
N ALA A 191 22.32 -2.55 -17.10
CA ALA A 191 21.21 -2.23 -16.20
C ALA A 191 21.57 -1.10 -15.20
N TYR A 192 22.78 -1.07 -14.67
CA TYR A 192 23.22 0.04 -13.81
C TYR A 192 23.44 1.34 -14.57
N GLU A 193 23.91 1.28 -15.84
CA GLU A 193 24.01 2.45 -16.69
C GLU A 193 22.64 3.05 -16.99
N GLU A 194 21.65 2.21 -17.25
CA GLU A 194 20.26 2.62 -17.42
C GLU A 194 19.73 3.31 -16.15
N ALA A 195 19.91 2.70 -14.97
CA ALA A 195 19.52 3.31 -13.71
C ALA A 195 20.16 4.68 -13.47
N LEU A 196 21.44 4.85 -13.82
CA LEU A 196 22.13 6.12 -13.70
C LEU A 196 21.68 7.16 -14.71
N ALA A 197 21.29 6.74 -15.91
CA ALA A 197 20.72 7.64 -16.92
C ALA A 197 19.38 8.23 -16.46
N ASP A 198 18.54 7.40 -15.81
CA ASP A 198 17.26 7.84 -15.25
C ASP A 198 17.45 8.76 -14.01
N LEU A 199 18.57 8.60 -13.28
CA LEU A 199 18.96 9.45 -12.15
C LEU A 199 19.84 10.65 -12.57
N ALA A 200 19.95 10.93 -13.87
CA ALA A 200 20.85 11.96 -14.37
C ALA A 200 20.51 13.35 -13.79
N GLY A 201 21.47 13.94 -13.12
CA GLY A 201 21.33 15.24 -12.44
C GLY A 201 20.95 15.14 -10.95
N GLU A 202 20.68 13.95 -10.42
CA GLU A 202 20.44 13.71 -9.00
C GLU A 202 21.74 13.31 -8.29
N ASN A 203 22.14 14.12 -7.31
CA ASN A 203 23.23 13.74 -6.40
C ASN A 203 22.62 13.06 -5.17
N SER A 204 22.03 11.86 -5.37
CA SER A 204 21.32 11.10 -4.36
C SER A 204 22.18 9.94 -3.84
N ILE A 205 21.85 9.44 -2.64
CA ILE A 205 22.46 8.21 -2.08
C ILE A 205 22.29 7.05 -3.06
N GLN A 206 21.14 6.96 -3.73
CA GLN A 206 20.84 5.93 -4.71
C GLN A 206 21.79 6.01 -5.91
N SER A 207 21.97 7.18 -6.51
CA SER A 207 22.90 7.41 -7.62
C SER A 207 24.34 7.00 -7.24
N ASN A 208 24.81 7.42 -6.06
CA ASN A 208 26.13 7.05 -5.58
C ASN A 208 26.30 5.54 -5.37
N THR A 209 25.28 4.87 -4.84
CA THR A 209 25.29 3.42 -4.61
C THR A 209 25.36 2.65 -5.93
N VAL A 210 24.54 3.01 -6.90
CA VAL A 210 24.57 2.39 -8.25
C VAL A 210 25.92 2.63 -8.92
N GLN A 211 26.48 3.85 -8.82
CA GLN A 211 27.79 4.17 -9.37
C GLN A 211 28.92 3.33 -8.76
N LEU A 212 28.87 3.09 -7.43
CA LEU A 212 29.86 2.22 -6.76
C LEU A 212 29.75 0.78 -7.25
N LYS A 213 28.55 0.22 -7.38
CA LYS A 213 28.31 -1.13 -7.92
C LYS A 213 28.84 -1.25 -9.34
N LEU A 214 28.51 -0.29 -10.21
CA LEU A 214 28.98 -0.24 -11.60
C LEU A 214 30.53 -0.20 -11.67
N ASN A 215 31.16 0.66 -10.87
CA ASN A 215 32.63 0.76 -10.82
C ASN A 215 33.26 -0.55 -10.33
N GLY A 216 32.68 -1.21 -9.31
CA GLY A 216 33.11 -2.52 -8.83
C GLY A 216 33.11 -3.58 -9.93
N LEU A 217 32.05 -3.62 -10.74
CA LEU A 217 31.99 -4.53 -11.88
C LEU A 217 33.06 -4.17 -12.94
N ARG A 218 33.24 -2.91 -13.29
CA ARG A 218 34.21 -2.46 -14.31
C ARG A 218 35.66 -2.75 -13.94
N THR A 219 36.02 -2.63 -12.67
CA THR A 219 37.37 -2.86 -12.19
C THR A 219 37.69 -4.33 -11.86
N GLY A 220 36.70 -5.22 -11.91
CA GLY A 220 36.86 -6.61 -11.51
C GLY A 220 36.99 -6.83 -9.99
N ALA A 221 36.80 -5.78 -9.20
CA ALA A 221 36.90 -5.85 -7.72
C ALA A 221 35.71 -6.61 -7.07
N GLY A 222 34.63 -6.86 -7.83
CA GLY A 222 33.46 -7.63 -7.37
C GLY A 222 33.70 -9.15 -7.29
N ALA A 223 34.83 -9.65 -7.73
CA ALA A 223 35.15 -11.08 -7.69
C ALA A 223 35.84 -11.54 -6.37
N LEU A 224 36.11 -10.63 -5.45
CA LEU A 224 36.92 -10.91 -4.25
C LEU A 224 36.13 -11.01 -2.94
N THR A 225 34.79 -10.99 -2.97
CA THR A 225 33.96 -11.05 -1.75
C THR A 225 33.09 -12.32 -1.62
N GLN A 226 33.49 -13.42 -2.31
CA GLN A 226 32.92 -14.77 -2.08
C GLN A 226 34.02 -15.74 -1.71
N GLU A 227 34.59 -15.61 -0.49
CA GLU A 227 35.26 -16.67 0.25
C GLU A 227 34.72 -16.71 1.68
#